data_3a647660df6e30e9045c5f68c2c9d58b
#
_entry.id   3a647660df6e30e9045c5f68c2c9d58b
#
_cell.length_a   1.000
_cell.length_b   1.000
_cell.length_c   1.000
_cell.angle_alpha   90.00
_cell.angle_beta   90.00
_cell.angle_gamma   90.00
#
_symmetry.space_group_name_H-M   'P 1'
#
loop_
_entity.id
_entity.type
_entity.pdbx_description
1 polymer ?
#
loop_
_entity_poly.entity_id
_entity_poly.type
_entity_poly.pdbx_seq_one_letter_code
_entity_poly.pdbx_strand_id
1 'polypeptide(L)'
;NLTGNEEPNKKFFPKDPISNDNIMIVRLLPNPAGNSEKLSFTGTARVGNGGDDARYSPTSVCFYTNTIDQDAMNEAYNKYRGENSDGDTEKLKKRFAINESERHFVRDAEGEPSKFSFTVESIGMIPPEQILGRAIDILNGKLEKLQTELTKKDSEYLEIEETPTAMEAFDITIDKESHTLGFVIQEHANQLISSSDLVYVGYMNPHPLKKNIKLRVALTQNNRDNLVKQITFVCQNIANQCNSIKSLVEQKYGSIGMKANAGPTGADA
;
A
#
# COMPACT_ATOMS: atom_id res chain seq x y z
N ASN A 1 17.25 33.19 8.45
CA ASN A 1 16.04 33.99 8.32
C ASN A 1 15.45 33.68 6.95
N LEU A 2 14.38 32.86 6.93
CA LEU A 2 13.57 32.70 5.74
C LEU A 2 12.83 34.05 5.53
N THR A 3 13.34 34.86 4.63
CA THR A 3 12.70 36.10 4.21
C THR A 3 11.63 35.75 3.18
N GLY A 4 10.43 35.55 3.62
CA GLY A 4 9.25 35.27 2.79
C GLY A 4 7.99 35.31 3.66
N ASN A 5 6.83 35.55 3.08
CA ASN A 5 5.57 35.58 3.78
C ASN A 5 5.42 34.37 4.71
N GLU A 6 5.17 34.56 5.98
CA GLU A 6 5.13 33.48 7.00
C GLU A 6 4.08 32.41 6.71
N GLU A 7 3.00 32.70 6.01
CA GLU A 7 1.93 31.75 5.73
C GLU A 7 2.30 30.61 4.79
N PRO A 8 2.98 30.84 3.64
CA PRO A 8 3.46 29.75 2.81
C PRO A 8 4.45 28.85 3.54
N ASN A 9 5.32 29.45 4.38
CA ASN A 9 6.33 28.72 5.13
C ASN A 9 5.71 27.75 6.16
N LYS A 10 4.63 28.16 6.85
CA LYS A 10 3.90 27.29 7.80
C LYS A 10 3.28 26.05 7.13
N LYS A 11 2.86 26.18 5.86
CA LYS A 11 2.27 25.08 5.11
C LYS A 11 3.33 24.03 4.71
N PHE A 12 4.50 24.47 4.29
CA PHE A 12 5.57 23.57 3.80
C PHE A 12 6.50 23.08 4.91
N PHE A 13 6.60 23.82 6.00
CA PHE A 13 7.45 23.51 7.14
C PHE A 13 6.64 23.63 8.43
N PRO A 14 5.70 22.70 8.67
CA PRO A 14 4.92 22.72 9.91
C PRO A 14 5.84 22.48 11.09
N LYS A 15 5.50 23.09 12.21
CA LYS A 15 6.17 22.83 13.47
C LYS A 15 5.75 21.46 14.01
N ASP A 16 6.65 20.82 14.74
CA ASP A 16 6.33 19.63 15.50
C ASP A 16 5.19 19.90 16.49
N PRO A 17 4.13 19.08 16.50
CA PRO A 17 2.95 19.35 17.34
C PRO A 17 3.20 19.20 18.84
N ILE A 18 4.28 18.51 19.25
CA ILE A 18 4.61 18.24 20.64
C ILE A 18 5.64 19.25 21.15
N SER A 19 6.79 19.37 20.47
CA SER A 19 7.88 20.26 20.88
C SER A 19 7.69 21.70 20.43
N ASN A 20 6.81 21.96 19.46
CA ASN A 20 6.61 23.24 18.78
C ASN A 20 7.89 23.79 18.09
N ASP A 21 8.85 22.89 17.82
CA ASP A 21 10.09 23.22 17.14
C ASP A 21 9.92 23.17 15.62
N ASN A 22 10.78 23.90 14.91
CA ASN A 22 10.88 23.80 13.46
C ASN A 22 11.78 22.60 13.07
N ILE A 23 11.60 22.08 11.86
CA ILE A 23 12.48 21.06 11.29
C ILE A 23 13.91 21.57 11.29
N MET A 24 14.82 20.86 11.99
CA MET A 24 16.24 21.23 12.07
C MET A 24 16.93 20.88 10.75
N ILE A 25 17.49 21.91 10.09
CA ILE A 25 18.29 21.72 8.86
C ILE A 25 19.74 21.40 9.22
N VAL A 26 20.31 22.19 10.13
CA VAL A 26 21.70 22.01 10.58
C VAL A 26 21.89 22.64 11.97
N ARG A 27 22.77 22.06 12.74
CA ARG A 27 23.26 22.64 14.00
C ARG A 27 24.68 23.18 13.78
N LEU A 28 24.82 24.51 13.76
CA LEU A 28 26.11 25.15 13.65
C LEU A 28 26.80 25.17 15.02
N LEU A 29 28.06 24.81 15.05
CA LEU A 29 28.87 24.79 16.26
C LEU A 29 29.69 26.09 16.39
N PRO A 30 29.82 26.65 17.59
CA PRO A 30 30.70 27.78 17.83
C PRO A 30 32.16 27.33 17.68
N ASN A 31 32.95 28.08 16.91
CA ASN A 31 34.39 27.83 16.83
C ASN A 31 35.12 28.72 17.84
N PRO A 32 35.91 28.13 18.76
CA PRO A 32 36.68 28.90 19.76
C PRO A 32 37.69 29.89 19.14
N ALA A 33 38.08 29.71 17.88
CA ALA A 33 39.00 30.59 17.16
C ALA A 33 38.32 31.83 16.54
N GLY A 34 37.04 32.09 16.83
CA GLY A 34 36.32 33.29 16.41
C GLY A 34 35.68 33.26 15.02
N ASN A 35 35.96 32.22 14.22
CA ASN A 35 35.28 32.01 12.93
C ASN A 35 34.08 31.08 13.15
N SER A 36 32.87 31.63 13.24
CA SER A 36 31.66 30.80 13.32
C SER A 36 31.37 30.11 12.00
N GLU A 37 30.91 28.87 12.08
CA GLU A 37 30.37 28.16 10.91
C GLU A 37 29.20 28.93 10.30
N LYS A 38 29.17 28.97 8.99
CA LYS A 38 28.08 29.64 8.24
C LYS A 38 27.51 28.67 7.22
N LEU A 39 26.19 28.63 7.14
CA LEU A 39 25.47 27.89 6.09
C LEU A 39 24.79 28.87 5.14
N SER A 40 25.07 28.74 3.86
CA SER A 40 24.34 29.43 2.80
C SER A 40 24.01 28.41 1.71
N PHE A 41 22.73 28.22 1.40
CA PHE A 41 22.31 27.29 0.34
C PHE A 41 21.04 27.78 -0.33
N THR A 42 20.82 27.32 -1.55
CA THR A 42 19.58 27.43 -2.28
C THR A 42 19.03 26.01 -2.51
N GLY A 43 17.78 25.77 -2.14
CA GLY A 43 17.15 24.47 -2.28
C GLY A 43 15.92 24.56 -3.21
N THR A 44 15.73 23.57 -4.04
CA THR A 44 14.53 23.39 -4.86
C THR A 44 13.68 22.27 -4.26
N ALA A 45 12.43 22.61 -3.87
CA ALA A 45 11.50 21.59 -3.41
C ALA A 45 11.04 20.70 -4.57
N ARG A 46 11.02 19.40 -4.32
CA ARG A 46 10.54 18.38 -5.27
C ARG A 46 9.49 17.50 -4.60
N VAL A 47 8.54 17.03 -5.39
CA VAL A 47 7.57 16.02 -4.97
C VAL A 47 8.13 14.64 -5.32
N GLY A 48 7.97 13.70 -4.40
CA GLY A 48 8.36 12.31 -4.60
C GLY A 48 7.45 11.36 -3.84
N ASN A 49 7.69 10.08 -3.96
CA ASN A 49 6.95 9.05 -3.23
C ASN A 49 7.90 8.18 -2.39
N GLY A 50 7.37 7.63 -1.29
CA GLY A 50 8.15 6.81 -0.36
C GLY A 50 8.68 5.50 -0.96
N GLY A 51 8.12 5.04 -2.08
CA GLY A 51 8.60 3.86 -2.80
C GLY A 51 9.89 4.11 -3.59
N ASP A 52 10.15 5.37 -3.96
CA ASP A 52 11.38 5.76 -4.66
C ASP A 52 12.47 6.15 -3.67
N ASP A 53 12.11 6.88 -2.61
CA ASP A 53 13.03 7.31 -1.56
C ASP A 53 12.27 7.53 -0.26
N ALA A 54 12.75 6.93 0.82
CA ALA A 54 12.14 6.99 2.16
C ALA A 54 11.96 8.43 2.69
N ARG A 55 12.75 9.40 2.21
CA ARG A 55 12.58 10.82 2.57
C ARG A 55 11.21 11.40 2.20
N TYR A 56 10.51 10.80 1.25
CA TYR A 56 9.18 11.22 0.80
C TYR A 56 8.05 10.43 1.46
N SER A 57 8.38 9.49 2.37
CA SER A 57 7.34 8.74 3.10
C SER A 57 6.56 9.66 4.02
N PRO A 58 5.22 9.68 3.94
CA PRO A 58 4.39 10.45 4.87
C PRO A 58 4.21 9.77 6.23
N THR A 59 4.71 8.53 6.39
CA THR A 59 4.57 7.73 7.60
C THR A 59 5.91 7.35 8.16
N SER A 60 6.04 7.42 9.50
CA SER A 60 7.15 6.83 10.26
C SER A 60 6.93 5.33 10.48
N VAL A 61 5.66 4.96 10.76
CA VAL A 61 5.24 3.58 10.99
C VAL A 61 3.98 3.30 10.17
N CYS A 62 3.98 2.19 9.45
CA CYS A 62 2.80 1.68 8.77
C CYS A 62 2.91 0.15 8.66
N PHE A 63 2.16 -0.57 9.49
CA PHE A 63 2.10 -2.02 9.46
C PHE A 63 0.72 -2.52 9.87
N TYR A 64 0.48 -3.80 9.66
CA TYR A 64 -0.69 -4.49 10.17
C TYR A 64 -0.30 -5.76 10.92
N THR A 65 -1.18 -6.20 11.81
CA THR A 65 -1.10 -7.48 12.49
C THR A 65 -2.45 -8.19 12.37
N ASN A 66 -2.42 -9.52 12.35
CA ASN A 66 -3.63 -10.31 12.47
C ASN A 66 -4.16 -10.20 13.90
N THR A 67 -5.46 -10.03 14.05
CA THR A 67 -6.07 -10.02 15.39
C THR A 67 -6.05 -11.43 15.97
N ILE A 68 -5.49 -11.57 17.17
CA ILE A 68 -5.39 -12.86 17.86
C ILE A 68 -6.78 -13.31 18.31
N ASP A 69 -7.12 -14.57 18.04
CA ASP A 69 -8.25 -15.27 18.62
C ASP A 69 -7.85 -15.77 20.01
N GLN A 70 -8.37 -15.10 21.05
CA GLN A 70 -8.02 -15.38 22.43
C GLN A 70 -8.48 -16.78 22.88
N ASP A 71 -9.61 -17.26 22.39
CA ASP A 71 -10.17 -18.55 22.76
C ASP A 71 -9.34 -19.68 22.13
N ALA A 72 -9.08 -19.60 20.83
CA ALA A 72 -8.22 -20.55 20.13
C ALA A 72 -6.79 -20.55 20.71
N MET A 73 -6.26 -19.38 21.05
CA MET A 73 -4.94 -19.26 21.68
C MET A 73 -4.92 -19.91 23.06
N ASN A 74 -5.97 -19.73 23.89
CA ASN A 74 -6.05 -20.32 25.21
C ASN A 74 -6.19 -21.85 25.15
N GLU A 75 -6.99 -22.36 24.23
CA GLU A 75 -7.09 -23.81 23.97
C GLU A 75 -5.74 -24.42 23.58
N ALA A 76 -5.06 -23.77 22.62
CA ALA A 76 -3.74 -24.20 22.17
C ALA A 76 -2.69 -24.15 23.30
N TYR A 77 -2.74 -23.12 24.15
CA TYR A 77 -1.89 -23.04 25.34
C TYR A 77 -2.14 -24.16 26.33
N ASN A 78 -3.40 -24.49 26.63
CA ASN A 78 -3.74 -25.59 27.50
C ASN A 78 -3.27 -26.93 27.00
N LYS A 79 -3.38 -27.18 25.67
CA LYS A 79 -2.85 -28.37 25.03
C LYS A 79 -1.32 -28.40 25.11
N TYR A 80 -0.64 -27.32 24.77
CA TYR A 80 0.81 -27.18 24.84
C TYR A 80 1.35 -27.44 26.26
N ARG A 81 0.66 -26.91 27.28
CA ARG A 81 0.99 -27.14 28.69
C ARG A 81 0.81 -28.60 29.08
N GLY A 82 -0.22 -29.29 28.60
CA GLY A 82 -0.44 -30.71 28.84
C GLY A 82 0.66 -31.61 28.25
N GLU A 83 1.17 -31.24 27.09
CA GLU A 83 2.26 -31.96 26.42
C GLU A 83 3.65 -31.68 27.05
N ASN A 84 3.81 -30.57 27.79
CA ASN A 84 5.09 -30.12 28.38
C ASN A 84 4.96 -29.96 29.90
N SER A 85 4.40 -30.96 30.59
CA SER A 85 4.02 -30.89 32.03
C SER A 85 5.21 -30.77 33.01
N ASP A 86 6.46 -31.05 32.59
CA ASP A 86 7.64 -31.04 33.45
C ASP A 86 8.38 -29.70 33.54
N GLY A 87 7.80 -28.62 33.03
CA GLY A 87 8.44 -27.31 32.92
C GLY A 87 7.90 -26.27 33.93
N ASP A 88 8.78 -25.27 34.20
CA ASP A 88 8.40 -24.04 34.87
C ASP A 88 7.29 -23.33 34.09
N THR A 89 6.12 -23.15 34.67
CA THR A 89 4.91 -22.59 34.05
C THR A 89 5.15 -21.21 33.43
N GLU A 90 5.98 -20.37 34.06
CA GLU A 90 6.31 -19.04 33.53
C GLU A 90 7.20 -19.13 32.26
N LYS A 91 8.16 -20.05 32.25
CA LYS A 91 9.01 -20.31 31.10
C LYS A 91 8.22 -20.88 29.92
N LEU A 92 7.31 -21.81 30.20
CA LEU A 92 6.40 -22.41 29.22
C LEU A 92 5.51 -21.34 28.58
N LYS A 93 4.91 -20.47 29.40
CA LYS A 93 4.08 -19.37 28.94
C LYS A 93 4.84 -18.40 28.02
N LYS A 94 6.03 -17.99 28.43
CA LYS A 94 6.91 -17.13 27.60
C LYS A 94 7.30 -17.79 26.28
N ARG A 95 7.64 -19.07 26.33
CA ARG A 95 8.02 -19.84 25.14
C ARG A 95 6.85 -19.99 24.17
N PHE A 96 5.65 -20.30 24.68
CA PHE A 96 4.44 -20.36 23.87
C PHE A 96 4.09 -19.00 23.27
N ALA A 97 4.17 -17.91 24.05
CA ALA A 97 3.91 -16.56 23.56
C ALA A 97 4.81 -16.15 22.39
N ILE A 98 6.09 -16.54 22.43
CA ILE A 98 7.05 -16.21 21.36
C ILE A 98 6.84 -17.09 20.12
N ASN A 99 6.56 -18.37 20.30
CA ASN A 99 6.61 -19.32 19.18
C ASN A 99 5.24 -19.59 18.53
N GLU A 100 4.16 -19.51 19.30
CA GLU A 100 2.85 -20.02 18.88
C GLU A 100 1.72 -19.00 18.91
N SER A 101 1.78 -17.96 19.79
CA SER A 101 0.62 -17.09 20.00
C SER A 101 0.12 -16.41 18.73
N GLU A 102 1.01 -15.97 17.85
CA GLU A 102 0.65 -15.26 16.62
C GLU A 102 0.08 -16.18 15.52
N ARG A 103 0.14 -17.49 15.70
CA ARG A 103 -0.46 -18.46 14.77
C ARG A 103 -1.96 -18.64 15.00
N HIS A 104 -2.47 -18.17 16.13
CA HIS A 104 -3.88 -18.26 16.54
C HIS A 104 -4.58 -16.93 16.30
N PHE A 105 -4.88 -16.63 15.04
CA PHE A 105 -5.60 -15.42 14.64
C PHE A 105 -7.04 -15.74 14.23
N VAL A 106 -7.89 -14.70 14.24
CA VAL A 106 -9.29 -14.81 13.81
C VAL A 106 -9.35 -15.18 12.33
N ARG A 107 -10.04 -16.30 12.02
CA ARG A 107 -10.16 -16.86 10.67
C ARG A 107 -11.58 -16.74 10.14
N ASP A 108 -11.71 -16.75 8.84
CA ASP A 108 -12.98 -16.95 8.15
C ASP A 108 -13.34 -18.44 7.99
N ALA A 109 -14.40 -18.73 7.22
CA ALA A 109 -14.85 -20.10 6.98
C ALA A 109 -13.86 -20.94 6.16
N GLU A 110 -13.03 -20.29 5.34
CA GLU A 110 -11.99 -20.87 4.50
C GLU A 110 -10.67 -21.09 5.28
N GLY A 111 -10.57 -20.54 6.51
CA GLY A 111 -9.40 -20.66 7.37
C GLY A 111 -8.36 -19.54 7.21
N GLU A 112 -8.67 -18.53 6.39
CA GLU A 112 -7.80 -17.39 6.15
C GLU A 112 -7.99 -16.28 7.20
N PRO A 113 -6.98 -15.40 7.41
CA PRO A 113 -7.11 -14.29 8.34
C PRO A 113 -8.23 -13.34 7.91
N SER A 114 -9.19 -13.06 8.82
CA SER A 114 -10.36 -12.23 8.51
C SER A 114 -10.41 -10.91 9.30
N LYS A 115 -9.55 -10.73 10.30
CA LYS A 115 -9.52 -9.53 11.12
C LYS A 115 -8.11 -9.01 11.30
N PHE A 116 -7.91 -7.74 10.94
CA PHE A 116 -6.61 -7.08 10.93
C PHE A 116 -6.62 -5.82 11.80
N SER A 117 -5.49 -5.54 12.44
CA SER A 117 -5.23 -4.31 13.16
C SER A 117 -4.13 -3.52 12.43
N PHE A 118 -4.46 -2.34 11.93
CA PHE A 118 -3.52 -1.46 11.24
C PHE A 118 -3.01 -0.38 12.19
N THR A 119 -1.70 -0.16 12.19
CA THR A 119 -1.05 0.94 12.89
C THR A 119 -0.42 1.87 11.87
N VAL A 120 -0.86 3.12 11.87
CA VAL A 120 -0.33 4.16 10.97
C VAL A 120 0.08 5.37 11.81
N GLU A 121 1.35 5.74 11.75
CA GLU A 121 1.91 6.90 12.40
C GLU A 121 2.41 7.89 11.35
N SER A 122 1.89 9.10 11.39
CA SER A 122 2.28 10.18 10.48
C SER A 122 3.53 10.90 10.98
N ILE A 123 4.36 11.38 10.05
CA ILE A 123 5.46 12.32 10.35
C ILE A 123 4.99 13.76 10.59
N GLY A 124 3.67 14.00 10.72
CA GLY A 124 3.10 15.30 11.05
C GLY A 124 2.66 16.15 9.86
N MET A 125 3.02 15.78 8.62
CA MET A 125 2.64 16.53 7.42
C MET A 125 1.19 16.31 6.99
N ILE A 126 0.69 15.10 7.17
CA ILE A 126 -0.64 14.65 6.78
C ILE A 126 -1.23 13.87 7.94
N PRO A 127 -2.45 14.17 8.42
CA PRO A 127 -3.11 13.36 9.43
C PRO A 127 -3.27 11.89 9.02
N PRO A 128 -3.12 10.93 9.95
CA PRO A 128 -3.14 9.49 9.61
C PRO A 128 -4.40 9.04 8.86
N GLU A 129 -5.57 9.56 9.25
CA GLU A 129 -6.84 9.29 8.60
C GLU A 129 -6.88 9.76 7.14
N GLN A 130 -6.21 10.86 6.82
CA GLN A 130 -6.09 11.36 5.45
C GLN A 130 -5.10 10.54 4.61
N ILE A 131 -4.08 9.93 5.23
CA ILE A 131 -3.12 9.07 4.54
C ILE A 131 -3.83 7.87 3.95
N LEU A 132 -4.71 7.20 4.73
CA LEU A 132 -5.50 6.08 4.25
C LEU A 132 -6.42 6.47 3.09
N GLY A 133 -7.14 7.59 3.23
CA GLY A 133 -8.00 8.10 2.15
C GLY A 133 -7.23 8.36 0.85
N ARG A 134 -6.05 9.00 0.95
CA ARG A 134 -5.19 9.25 -0.22
C ARG A 134 -4.63 7.97 -0.83
N ALA A 135 -4.29 6.97 -0.02
CA ALA A 135 -3.84 5.68 -0.53
C ALA A 135 -4.93 4.99 -1.35
N ILE A 136 -6.19 5.04 -0.89
CA ILE A 136 -7.35 4.54 -1.63
C ILE A 136 -7.55 5.31 -2.94
N ASP A 137 -7.46 6.64 -2.92
CA ASP A 137 -7.60 7.45 -4.13
C ASP A 137 -6.50 7.16 -5.17
N ILE A 138 -5.27 6.94 -4.71
CA ILE A 138 -4.15 6.54 -5.60
C ILE A 138 -4.42 5.17 -6.22
N LEU A 139 -4.90 4.19 -5.45
CA LEU A 139 -5.23 2.86 -5.98
C LEU A 139 -6.38 2.95 -7.00
N ASN A 140 -7.44 3.69 -6.69
CA ASN A 140 -8.55 3.93 -7.62
C ASN A 140 -8.07 4.59 -8.92
N GLY A 141 -7.21 5.61 -8.83
CA GLY A 141 -6.63 6.26 -10.01
C GLY A 141 -5.80 5.31 -10.88
N LYS A 142 -5.08 4.36 -10.28
CA LYS A 142 -4.36 3.30 -11.02
C LYS A 142 -5.31 2.34 -11.73
N LEU A 143 -6.40 1.94 -11.06
CA LEU A 143 -7.44 1.07 -11.64
C LEU A 143 -8.16 1.77 -12.80
N GLU A 144 -8.54 3.03 -12.66
CA GLU A 144 -9.15 3.84 -13.71
C GLU A 144 -8.22 4.00 -14.92
N LYS A 145 -6.93 4.28 -14.65
CA LYS A 145 -5.92 4.36 -15.72
C LYS A 145 -5.82 3.03 -16.45
N LEU A 146 -5.73 1.91 -15.75
CA LEU A 146 -5.68 0.58 -16.36
C LEU A 146 -6.89 0.32 -17.24
N GLN A 147 -8.11 0.59 -16.76
CA GLN A 147 -9.35 0.43 -17.54
C GLN A 147 -9.33 1.27 -18.83
N THR A 148 -8.87 2.51 -18.73
CA THR A 148 -8.76 3.42 -19.88
C THR A 148 -7.76 2.90 -20.89
N GLU A 149 -6.59 2.44 -20.44
CA GLU A 149 -5.53 1.96 -21.31
C GLU A 149 -5.86 0.61 -21.97
N LEU A 150 -6.60 -0.27 -21.28
CA LEU A 150 -7.07 -1.56 -21.85
C LEU A 150 -7.93 -1.37 -23.11
N THR A 151 -8.65 -0.26 -23.22
CA THR A 151 -9.52 0.03 -24.37
C THR A 151 -8.76 0.59 -25.58
N LYS A 152 -7.52 1.05 -25.39
CA LYS A 152 -6.70 1.59 -26.47
C LYS A 152 -6.02 0.49 -27.26
N LYS A 153 -5.78 0.73 -28.53
CA LYS A 153 -5.03 -0.19 -29.39
C LYS A 153 -3.53 -0.08 -29.17
N ASP A 154 -3.06 1.14 -28.97
CA ASP A 154 -1.66 1.48 -28.73
C ASP A 154 -1.57 2.25 -27.41
N SER A 155 -0.79 1.75 -26.46
CA SER A 155 -0.58 2.34 -25.15
C SER A 155 0.89 2.22 -24.77
N GLU A 156 1.50 3.31 -24.33
CA GLU A 156 2.87 3.28 -23.76
C GLU A 156 2.89 2.70 -22.33
N TYR A 157 1.73 2.58 -21.69
CA TYR A 157 1.60 2.09 -20.32
C TYR A 157 1.30 0.60 -20.27
N LEU A 158 0.68 0.04 -21.31
CA LEU A 158 0.15 -1.31 -21.31
C LEU A 158 0.34 -1.99 -22.65
N GLU A 159 0.93 -3.18 -22.64
CA GLU A 159 1.10 -4.05 -23.79
C GLU A 159 0.35 -5.36 -23.56
N ILE A 160 -0.42 -5.81 -24.54
CA ILE A 160 -1.16 -7.09 -24.50
C ILE A 160 -0.64 -7.97 -25.62
N GLU A 161 -0.04 -9.09 -25.25
CA GLU A 161 0.48 -10.10 -26.15
C GLU A 161 -0.30 -11.42 -26.02
N GLU A 162 -0.60 -12.06 -27.14
CA GLU A 162 -1.08 -13.44 -27.13
C GLU A 162 0.11 -14.38 -26.94
N THR A 163 0.02 -15.26 -25.95
CA THR A 163 1.10 -16.20 -25.66
C THR A 163 0.73 -17.60 -26.17
N PRO A 164 1.32 -18.07 -27.28
CA PRO A 164 1.07 -19.41 -27.81
C PRO A 164 1.85 -20.46 -27.04
N THR A 165 1.48 -20.67 -25.77
CA THR A 165 1.98 -21.78 -24.94
C THR A 165 0.97 -22.92 -24.95
N ALA A 166 1.25 -24.01 -24.24
CA ALA A 166 0.31 -25.11 -24.05
C ALA A 166 -1.05 -24.65 -23.45
N MET A 167 -1.06 -23.49 -22.81
CA MET A 167 -2.24 -22.76 -22.37
C MET A 167 -2.33 -21.47 -23.19
N GLU A 168 -3.34 -21.34 -24.05
CA GLU A 168 -3.63 -20.10 -24.75
C GLU A 168 -3.98 -19.01 -23.72
N ALA A 169 -3.16 -17.96 -23.66
CA ALA A 169 -3.28 -16.92 -22.65
C ALA A 169 -2.91 -15.56 -23.23
N PHE A 170 -3.35 -14.50 -22.55
CA PHE A 170 -2.86 -13.14 -22.77
C PHE A 170 -1.87 -12.76 -21.69
N ASP A 171 -0.74 -12.21 -22.09
CA ASP A 171 0.21 -11.53 -21.22
C ASP A 171 -0.01 -10.03 -21.29
N ILE A 172 -0.39 -9.43 -20.18
CA ILE A 172 -0.59 -7.99 -20.03
C ILE A 172 0.62 -7.44 -19.29
N THR A 173 1.50 -6.74 -19.98
CA THR A 173 2.63 -6.02 -19.37
C THR A 173 2.17 -4.63 -19.01
N ILE A 174 2.33 -4.23 -17.74
CA ILE A 174 1.91 -2.92 -17.21
C ILE A 174 3.15 -2.21 -16.69
N ASP A 175 3.52 -1.10 -17.31
CA ASP A 175 4.67 -0.31 -16.93
C ASP A 175 4.41 0.63 -15.76
N LYS A 176 5.46 0.93 -15.00
CA LYS A 176 5.45 1.82 -13.83
C LYS A 176 4.54 1.33 -12.69
N GLU A 177 4.22 0.02 -12.67
CA GLU A 177 3.42 -0.60 -11.63
C GLU A 177 4.22 -1.62 -10.82
N SER A 178 3.68 -1.99 -9.66
CA SER A 178 4.34 -2.85 -8.67
C SER A 178 3.45 -4.01 -8.26
N HIS A 179 3.99 -4.88 -7.41
CA HIS A 179 3.29 -6.02 -6.81
C HIS A 179 1.89 -5.69 -6.27
N THR A 180 1.68 -4.49 -5.72
CA THR A 180 0.40 -4.09 -5.13
C THR A 180 -0.75 -4.20 -6.14
N LEU A 181 -0.59 -3.61 -7.34
CA LEU A 181 -1.64 -3.65 -8.36
C LEU A 181 -1.81 -5.06 -8.92
N GLY A 182 -0.70 -5.75 -9.20
CA GLY A 182 -0.72 -7.10 -9.76
C GLY A 182 -1.41 -8.10 -8.84
N PHE A 183 -1.05 -8.10 -7.55
CA PHE A 183 -1.66 -9.00 -6.56
C PHE A 183 -3.14 -8.74 -6.36
N VAL A 184 -3.52 -7.47 -6.21
CA VAL A 184 -4.94 -7.10 -6.01
C VAL A 184 -5.80 -7.54 -7.19
N ILE A 185 -5.32 -7.35 -8.43
CA ILE A 185 -6.06 -7.79 -9.62
C ILE A 185 -6.14 -9.31 -9.69
N GLN A 186 -5.01 -10.02 -9.47
CA GLN A 186 -4.98 -11.49 -9.49
C GLN A 186 -5.97 -12.07 -8.48
N GLU A 187 -5.93 -11.61 -7.23
CA GLU A 187 -6.76 -12.14 -6.16
C GLU A 187 -8.25 -11.92 -6.43
N HIS A 188 -8.62 -10.69 -6.81
CA HIS A 188 -10.02 -10.40 -7.15
C HIS A 188 -10.49 -11.09 -8.43
N ALA A 189 -9.61 -11.30 -9.41
CA ALA A 189 -9.96 -12.06 -10.60
C ALA A 189 -10.27 -13.52 -10.25
N ASN A 190 -9.49 -14.15 -9.38
CA ASN A 190 -9.75 -15.50 -8.89
C ASN A 190 -11.07 -15.62 -8.13
N GLN A 191 -11.45 -14.57 -7.38
CA GLN A 191 -12.68 -14.57 -6.58
C GLN A 191 -13.94 -14.23 -7.39
N LEU A 192 -13.82 -13.31 -8.35
CA LEU A 192 -14.97 -12.70 -9.03
C LEU A 192 -15.31 -13.31 -10.38
N ILE A 193 -14.29 -13.80 -11.11
CA ILE A 193 -14.52 -14.45 -12.40
C ILE A 193 -14.91 -15.89 -12.15
N SER A 194 -16.03 -16.32 -12.77
CA SER A 194 -16.50 -17.70 -12.63
C SER A 194 -15.41 -18.70 -13.06
N SER A 195 -15.30 -19.79 -12.32
CA SER A 195 -14.41 -20.92 -12.66
C SER A 195 -14.73 -21.57 -14.01
N SER A 196 -15.92 -21.32 -14.58
CA SER A 196 -16.24 -21.74 -15.96
C SER A 196 -15.60 -20.86 -17.02
N ASP A 197 -15.27 -19.61 -16.67
CA ASP A 197 -14.77 -18.58 -17.59
C ASP A 197 -13.27 -18.33 -17.40
N LEU A 198 -12.76 -18.47 -16.19
CA LEU A 198 -11.35 -18.29 -15.83
C LEU A 198 -10.64 -19.65 -15.81
N VAL A 199 -9.66 -19.81 -16.68
CA VAL A 199 -8.76 -20.99 -16.68
C VAL A 199 -7.55 -20.74 -15.79
N TYR A 200 -6.97 -19.53 -15.89
CA TYR A 200 -5.80 -19.15 -15.11
C TYR A 200 -5.67 -17.63 -15.00
N VAL A 201 -5.24 -17.18 -13.84
CA VAL A 201 -4.73 -15.81 -13.65
C VAL A 201 -3.52 -15.85 -12.72
N GLY A 202 -2.49 -15.11 -13.08
CA GLY A 202 -1.30 -14.97 -12.25
C GLY A 202 -0.50 -13.75 -12.65
N TYR A 203 0.15 -13.10 -11.70
CA TYR A 203 1.05 -12.00 -12.00
C TYR A 203 2.49 -12.32 -11.59
N MET A 204 3.43 -11.63 -12.21
CA MET A 204 4.83 -11.66 -11.84
C MET A 204 5.48 -10.31 -12.07
N ASN A 205 6.53 -10.01 -11.33
CA ASN A 205 7.48 -8.96 -11.67
C ASN A 205 8.64 -9.63 -12.43
N PRO A 206 8.80 -9.37 -13.72
CA PRO A 206 9.82 -10.04 -14.55
C PRO A 206 11.25 -9.76 -14.07
N HIS A 207 11.49 -8.59 -13.49
CA HIS A 207 12.80 -8.22 -12.98
C HIS A 207 12.68 -7.19 -11.85
N PRO A 208 13.32 -7.43 -10.68
CA PRO A 208 13.15 -6.58 -9.49
C PRO A 208 13.62 -5.12 -9.68
N LEU A 209 14.52 -4.85 -10.61
CA LEU A 209 14.98 -3.49 -10.92
C LEU A 209 14.11 -2.76 -11.95
N LYS A 210 13.20 -3.46 -12.62
CA LYS A 210 12.25 -2.84 -13.55
C LYS A 210 10.92 -2.61 -12.85
N LYS A 211 10.39 -1.41 -12.97
CA LYS A 211 9.06 -1.06 -12.44
C LYS A 211 7.99 -1.46 -13.46
N ASN A 212 7.84 -2.76 -13.71
CA ASN A 212 6.75 -3.30 -14.50
C ASN A 212 6.27 -4.62 -13.90
N ILE A 213 5.03 -4.95 -14.20
CA ILE A 213 4.42 -6.23 -13.85
C ILE A 213 3.87 -6.88 -15.11
N LYS A 214 3.87 -8.19 -15.13
CA LYS A 214 3.24 -8.99 -16.18
C LYS A 214 2.10 -9.80 -15.55
N LEU A 215 0.90 -9.59 -16.02
CA LEU A 215 -0.30 -10.33 -15.63
C LEU A 215 -0.66 -11.30 -16.75
N ARG A 216 -0.66 -12.60 -16.48
CA ARG A 216 -1.10 -13.63 -17.41
C ARG A 216 -2.53 -14.02 -17.09
N VAL A 217 -3.38 -14.00 -18.11
CA VAL A 217 -4.80 -14.35 -17.99
C VAL A 217 -5.17 -15.32 -19.13
N ALA A 218 -5.71 -16.47 -18.77
CA ALA A 218 -6.28 -17.43 -19.70
C ALA A 218 -7.77 -17.57 -19.41
N LEU A 219 -8.57 -17.39 -20.43
CA LEU A 219 -10.03 -17.47 -20.36
C LEU A 219 -10.54 -18.62 -21.22
N THR A 220 -11.67 -19.22 -20.88
CA THR A 220 -12.32 -20.26 -21.67
C THR A 220 -12.68 -19.75 -23.08
N GLN A 221 -13.19 -18.50 -23.15
CA GLN A 221 -13.32 -17.78 -24.40
C GLN A 221 -12.16 -16.78 -24.50
N ASN A 222 -11.01 -17.26 -24.97
CA ASN A 222 -9.76 -16.50 -24.99
C ASN A 222 -9.71 -15.54 -26.19
N ASN A 223 -10.43 -14.42 -26.07
CA ASN A 223 -10.38 -13.32 -27.02
C ASN A 223 -10.18 -11.99 -26.30
N ARG A 224 -9.61 -11.00 -27.01
CA ARG A 224 -9.23 -9.70 -26.45
C ARG A 224 -10.41 -8.95 -25.85
N ASP A 225 -11.58 -8.99 -26.50
CA ASP A 225 -12.75 -8.24 -26.03
C ASP A 225 -13.26 -8.82 -24.70
N ASN A 226 -13.27 -10.15 -24.57
CA ASN A 226 -13.63 -10.81 -23.30
C ASN A 226 -12.59 -10.53 -22.20
N LEU A 227 -11.31 -10.55 -22.53
CA LEU A 227 -10.23 -10.17 -21.60
C LEU A 227 -10.45 -8.76 -21.05
N VAL A 228 -10.64 -7.77 -21.92
CA VAL A 228 -10.88 -6.37 -21.54
C VAL A 228 -12.12 -6.26 -20.67
N LYS A 229 -13.22 -6.94 -21.03
CA LYS A 229 -14.46 -6.98 -20.26
C LYS A 229 -14.24 -7.54 -18.85
N GLN A 230 -13.58 -8.68 -18.72
CA GLN A 230 -13.35 -9.34 -17.43
C GLN A 230 -12.43 -8.53 -16.53
N ILE A 231 -11.33 -8.02 -17.05
CA ILE A 231 -10.41 -7.20 -16.24
C ILE A 231 -11.07 -5.87 -15.85
N THR A 232 -11.84 -5.24 -16.73
CA THR A 232 -12.60 -4.02 -16.39
C THR A 232 -13.62 -4.29 -15.28
N PHE A 233 -14.33 -5.40 -15.34
CA PHE A 233 -15.25 -5.84 -14.29
C PHE A 233 -14.55 -6.02 -12.95
N VAL A 234 -13.40 -6.68 -12.93
CA VAL A 234 -12.58 -6.86 -11.72
C VAL A 234 -12.14 -5.50 -11.16
N CYS A 235 -11.60 -4.61 -11.99
CA CYS A 235 -11.16 -3.28 -11.57
C CYS A 235 -12.30 -2.44 -10.96
N GLN A 236 -13.50 -2.50 -11.53
CA GLN A 236 -14.68 -1.79 -11.02
C GLN A 236 -15.09 -2.32 -9.64
N ASN A 237 -15.07 -3.64 -9.44
CA ASN A 237 -15.38 -4.24 -8.14
C ASN A 237 -14.37 -3.85 -7.06
N ILE A 238 -13.07 -3.87 -7.38
CA ILE A 238 -12.02 -3.41 -6.46
C ILE A 238 -12.26 -1.94 -6.08
N ALA A 239 -12.53 -1.07 -7.06
CA ALA A 239 -12.79 0.34 -6.80
C ALA A 239 -14.01 0.56 -5.91
N ASN A 240 -15.09 -0.22 -6.10
CA ASN A 240 -16.29 -0.17 -5.25
C ASN A 240 -15.99 -0.59 -3.81
N GLN A 241 -15.20 -1.65 -3.61
CA GLN A 241 -14.77 -2.09 -2.27
C GLN A 241 -13.90 -1.02 -1.59
N CYS A 242 -12.93 -0.46 -2.31
CA CYS A 242 -12.08 0.63 -1.82
C CYS A 242 -12.90 1.85 -1.41
N ASN A 243 -13.89 2.25 -2.21
CA ASN A 243 -14.77 3.36 -1.89
C ASN A 243 -15.67 3.07 -0.68
N SER A 244 -16.11 1.83 -0.49
CA SER A 244 -16.86 1.41 0.70
C SER A 244 -16.00 1.52 1.95
N ILE A 245 -14.73 1.08 1.91
CA ILE A 245 -13.78 1.25 3.01
C ILE A 245 -13.57 2.74 3.32
N LYS A 246 -13.34 3.56 2.28
CA LYS A 246 -13.17 5.01 2.43
C LYS A 246 -14.37 5.65 3.13
N SER A 247 -15.59 5.32 2.70
CA SER A 247 -16.83 5.82 3.31
C SER A 247 -16.96 5.43 4.79
N LEU A 248 -16.62 4.20 5.17
CA LEU A 248 -16.64 3.75 6.56
C LEU A 248 -15.63 4.52 7.43
N VAL A 249 -14.43 4.78 6.89
CA VAL A 249 -13.42 5.59 7.57
C VAL A 249 -13.90 7.03 7.77
N GLU A 250 -14.48 7.63 6.74
CA GLU A 250 -15.06 8.98 6.79
C GLU A 250 -16.21 9.09 7.80
N GLN A 251 -17.06 8.08 7.89
CA GLN A 251 -18.13 8.03 8.89
C GLN A 251 -17.58 7.96 10.30
N LYS A 252 -16.48 7.24 10.52
CA LYS A 252 -15.92 7.04 11.85
C LYS A 252 -15.08 8.22 12.34
N TYR A 253 -14.31 8.84 11.46
CA TYR A 253 -13.33 9.88 11.81
C TYR A 253 -13.72 11.30 11.34
N GLY A 254 -14.92 11.46 10.77
CA GLY A 254 -15.40 12.70 10.17
C GLY A 254 -14.96 12.87 8.73
N SER A 255 -15.61 13.78 8.02
CA SER A 255 -15.27 14.09 6.63
C SER A 255 -13.79 14.44 6.54
N ILE A 256 -13.02 13.55 5.94
CA ILE A 256 -11.63 13.82 5.61
C ILE A 256 -11.67 14.91 4.56
N GLY A 257 -11.53 16.16 5.00
CA GLY A 257 -11.62 17.33 4.14
C GLY A 257 -10.53 17.31 3.08
N MET A 258 -10.75 16.53 2.03
CA MET A 258 -10.00 16.64 0.79
C MET A 258 -10.51 17.86 0.04
N LYS A 259 -9.96 19.03 0.34
CA LYS A 259 -9.76 19.98 -0.73
C LYS A 259 -8.68 19.35 -1.61
N ALA A 260 -9.10 18.78 -2.73
CA ALA A 260 -8.23 18.41 -3.81
C ALA A 260 -7.39 19.64 -4.18
N ASN A 261 -6.19 19.74 -3.64
CA ASN A 261 -5.16 20.45 -4.36
C ASN A 261 -4.80 19.52 -5.51
N ALA A 262 -5.38 19.77 -6.67
CA ALA A 262 -4.90 19.28 -7.94
C ALA A 262 -3.40 19.61 -7.98
N GLY A 263 -2.58 18.66 -7.60
CA GLY A 263 -1.16 18.70 -7.88
C GLY A 263 -1.02 18.73 -9.41
N PRO A 264 0.01 19.38 -9.94
CA PRO A 264 0.25 19.41 -11.37
C PRO A 264 0.31 17.96 -11.86
N THR A 265 -0.56 17.63 -12.79
CA THR A 265 -0.42 16.44 -13.63
C THR A 265 0.98 16.51 -14.21
N GLY A 266 1.88 15.66 -13.73
CA GLY A 266 3.22 15.54 -14.28
C GLY A 266 3.13 14.97 -15.70
N ALA A 267 2.89 15.84 -16.65
CA ALA A 267 3.40 15.70 -18.00
C ALA A 267 4.80 16.34 -17.96
N ASP A 268 5.76 15.63 -18.52
CA ASP A 268 7.15 16.02 -18.76
C ASP A 268 8.13 15.94 -17.56
N ALA A 269 8.70 14.73 -17.36
CA ALA A 269 10.16 14.48 -17.34
C ALA A 269 10.42 12.97 -17.30
#